data_af6e2d87efc90d3296ee5e40fc2ca1e3
#
_entry.id   af6e2d87efc90d3296ee5e40fc2ca1e3
#
_cell.length_a   1.000
_cell.length_b   1.000
_cell.length_c   1.000
_cell.angle_alpha   90.00
_cell.angle_beta   90.00
_cell.angle_gamma   90.00
#
_symmetry.space_group_name_H-M   'P 1'
#
loop_
_entity.id
_entity.type
_entity.pdbx_description
1 polymer ?
#
loop_
_entity_poly.entity_id
_entity_poly.type
_entity_poly.pdbx_seq_one_letter_code
_entity_poly.pdbx_strand_id
1 'polypeptide(L)'
;ENKNQYTGVKGWLLLLCLSLTIFDPLSMLIHMFLVSSLAKPFFHTHRNLFYLIFINGVLNIALITYSIYAGICLWRIYKGAVGTAKKYFIFLFLYSLISGFFPYLFGVSEISHKRLGDNNILNTILNMGYAVIWYVYLSVSKRVKNTYEVWE
;
A
#
# COMPACT_ATOMS: atom_id res chain seq x y z
N GLU A 1 21.60 29.43 6.52
CA GLU A 1 20.55 28.71 5.75
C GLU A 1 19.31 28.63 6.64
N ASN A 2 18.19 29.20 6.15
CA ASN A 2 16.96 29.36 6.96
C ASN A 2 16.35 28.01 7.29
N LYS A 3 16.62 27.42 8.45
CA LYS A 3 16.04 26.18 8.96
C LYS A 3 14.50 26.17 8.93
N ASN A 4 13.87 27.33 9.07
CA ASN A 4 12.40 27.48 9.14
C ASN A 4 11.67 27.19 7.81
N GLN A 5 12.38 27.16 6.67
CA GLN A 5 11.76 26.96 5.35
C GLN A 5 11.38 25.51 5.07
N TYR A 6 11.96 24.53 5.80
CA TYR A 6 11.78 23.08 5.59
C TYR A 6 11.09 22.37 6.75
N THR A 7 10.41 23.10 7.63
CA THR A 7 9.68 22.51 8.76
C THR A 7 8.18 22.36 8.45
N GLY A 8 7.55 21.34 9.01
CA GLY A 8 6.12 21.08 8.93
C GLY A 8 5.67 20.22 7.74
N VAL A 9 4.42 19.74 7.82
CA VAL A 9 3.79 18.84 6.84
C VAL A 9 3.33 19.66 5.64
N LYS A 10 4.22 19.88 4.67
CA LYS A 10 3.97 20.65 3.43
C LYS A 10 4.62 19.97 2.21
N GLY A 11 4.14 20.30 1.00
CA GLY A 11 4.68 19.78 -0.26
C GLY A 11 4.56 18.25 -0.37
N TRP A 12 5.62 17.58 -0.75
CA TRP A 12 5.66 16.12 -0.93
C TRP A 12 5.33 15.33 0.33
N LEU A 13 5.66 15.85 1.53
CA LEU A 13 5.30 15.23 2.78
C LEU A 13 3.79 15.28 3.03
N LEU A 14 3.12 16.37 2.67
CA LEU A 14 1.67 16.50 2.73
C LEU A 14 1.00 15.51 1.76
N LEU A 15 1.53 15.42 0.53
CA LEU A 15 1.03 14.46 -0.45
C LEU A 15 1.16 13.02 0.06
N LEU A 16 2.29 12.67 0.69
CA LEU A 16 2.45 11.37 1.33
C LEU A 16 1.42 11.11 2.44
N CYS A 17 1.19 12.09 3.30
CA CYS A 17 0.19 11.96 4.37
C CYS A 17 -1.22 11.75 3.81
N LEU A 18 -1.58 12.49 2.75
CA LEU A 18 -2.86 12.31 2.05
C LEU A 18 -2.95 10.94 1.35
N SER A 19 -1.84 10.49 0.72
CA SER A 19 -1.80 9.16 0.12
C SER A 19 -2.10 8.08 1.16
N LEU A 20 -1.39 8.07 2.26
CA LEU A 20 -1.56 7.06 3.31
C LEU A 20 -2.92 7.10 3.99
N THR A 21 -3.51 8.28 4.19
CA THR A 21 -4.78 8.38 4.92
C THR A 21 -6.02 8.23 4.04
N ILE A 22 -5.95 8.60 2.77
CA ILE A 22 -7.11 8.66 1.88
C ILE A 22 -6.90 7.83 0.62
N PHE A 23 -5.87 8.12 -0.18
CA PHE A 23 -5.74 7.54 -1.52
C PHE A 23 -5.44 6.04 -1.48
N ASP A 24 -4.48 5.59 -0.66
CA ASP A 24 -4.12 4.19 -0.53
C ASP A 24 -5.29 3.34 0.00
N PRO A 25 -5.94 3.71 1.14
CA PRO A 25 -7.10 2.98 1.63
C PRO A 25 -8.24 2.92 0.63
N LEU A 26 -8.55 4.05 -0.02
CA LEU A 26 -9.66 4.12 -0.97
C LEU A 26 -9.38 3.28 -2.23
N SER A 27 -8.17 3.36 -2.79
CA SER A 27 -7.78 2.57 -3.96
C SER A 27 -7.81 1.07 -3.67
N MET A 28 -7.30 0.65 -2.50
CA MET A 28 -7.32 -0.75 -2.07
C MET A 28 -8.76 -1.27 -1.89
N LEU A 29 -9.65 -0.47 -1.29
CA LEU A 29 -11.07 -0.82 -1.13
C LEU A 29 -11.77 -0.97 -2.48
N ILE A 30 -11.58 -0.02 -3.39
CA ILE A 30 -12.17 -0.06 -4.73
C ILE A 30 -11.67 -1.30 -5.49
N HIS A 31 -10.36 -1.55 -5.47
CA HIS A 31 -9.77 -2.73 -6.11
C HIS A 31 -10.34 -4.04 -5.53
N MET A 32 -10.42 -4.15 -4.22
CA MET A 32 -10.99 -5.32 -3.55
C MET A 32 -12.45 -5.56 -3.94
N PHE A 33 -13.26 -4.50 -4.01
CA PHE A 33 -14.66 -4.58 -4.42
C PHE A 33 -14.79 -5.02 -5.88
N LEU A 34 -14.03 -4.42 -6.79
CA LEU A 34 -14.05 -4.76 -8.21
C LEU A 34 -13.65 -6.21 -8.45
N VAL A 35 -12.53 -6.66 -7.89
CA VAL A 35 -12.06 -8.04 -8.05
C VAL A 35 -13.06 -9.04 -7.48
N SER A 36 -13.62 -8.78 -6.30
CA SER A 36 -14.64 -9.64 -5.70
C SER A 36 -15.91 -9.71 -6.56
N SER A 37 -16.37 -8.61 -7.11
CA SER A 37 -17.57 -8.55 -7.96
C SER A 37 -17.37 -9.32 -9.26
N LEU A 38 -16.22 -9.18 -9.90
CA LEU A 38 -15.89 -9.87 -11.15
C LEU A 38 -15.66 -11.37 -10.94
N ALA A 39 -15.14 -11.77 -9.79
CA ALA A 39 -14.84 -13.17 -9.49
C ALA A 39 -16.05 -13.96 -8.97
N LYS A 40 -17.06 -13.29 -8.41
CA LYS A 40 -18.25 -13.92 -7.81
C LYS A 40 -18.92 -15.00 -8.67
N PRO A 41 -19.13 -14.83 -9.99
CA PRO A 41 -19.74 -15.87 -10.84
C PRO A 41 -18.92 -17.17 -10.93
N PHE A 42 -17.62 -17.10 -10.64
CA PHE A 42 -16.69 -18.23 -10.79
C PHE A 42 -16.45 -19.01 -9.48
N PHE A 43 -16.97 -18.55 -8.35
CA PHE A 43 -16.73 -19.17 -7.03
C PHE A 43 -17.26 -20.61 -6.96
N HIS A 44 -18.40 -20.92 -7.61
CA HIS A 44 -18.94 -22.26 -7.63
C HIS A 44 -18.10 -23.24 -8.46
N THR A 45 -17.46 -22.76 -9.53
CA THR A 45 -16.66 -23.59 -10.42
C THR A 45 -15.21 -23.74 -9.96
N HIS A 46 -14.67 -22.70 -9.31
CA HIS A 46 -13.26 -22.64 -8.89
C HIS A 46 -13.13 -22.26 -7.41
N ARG A 47 -13.18 -23.24 -6.53
CA ARG A 47 -13.09 -23.06 -5.08
C ARG A 47 -11.76 -22.39 -4.66
N ASN A 48 -10.67 -22.67 -5.37
CA ASN A 48 -9.37 -22.06 -5.12
C ASN A 48 -9.38 -20.53 -5.33
N LEU A 49 -10.17 -20.06 -6.29
CA LEU A 49 -10.34 -18.62 -6.53
C LEU A 49 -10.98 -17.91 -5.33
N PHE A 50 -11.96 -18.55 -4.70
CA PHE A 50 -12.59 -18.01 -3.48
C PHE A 50 -11.57 -17.88 -2.35
N TYR A 51 -10.78 -18.92 -2.07
CA TYR A 51 -9.75 -18.86 -1.02
C TYR A 51 -8.69 -17.79 -1.31
N LEU A 52 -8.26 -17.66 -2.56
CA LEU A 52 -7.31 -16.63 -2.98
C LEU A 52 -7.84 -15.22 -2.67
N ILE A 53 -9.07 -14.93 -3.09
CA ILE A 53 -9.68 -13.61 -2.89
C ILE A 53 -9.92 -13.34 -1.40
N PHE A 54 -10.34 -14.35 -0.64
CA PHE A 54 -10.55 -14.22 0.80
C PHE A 54 -9.24 -13.88 1.54
N ILE A 55 -8.16 -14.62 1.27
CA ILE A 55 -6.85 -14.36 1.88
C ILE A 55 -6.33 -12.97 1.51
N ASN A 56 -6.39 -12.61 0.22
CA ASN A 56 -6.02 -11.27 -0.23
C ASN A 56 -6.87 -10.19 0.43
N GLY A 57 -8.16 -10.40 0.58
CA GLY A 57 -9.08 -9.47 1.24
C GLY A 57 -8.68 -9.19 2.69
N VAL A 58 -8.38 -10.23 3.47
CA VAL A 58 -7.93 -10.11 4.86
C VAL A 58 -6.62 -9.32 4.95
N LEU A 59 -5.64 -9.64 4.10
CA LEU A 59 -4.36 -8.95 4.05
C LEU A 59 -4.51 -7.47 3.64
N ASN A 60 -5.39 -7.18 2.68
CA ASN A 60 -5.71 -5.80 2.27
C ASN A 60 -6.31 -4.99 3.41
N ILE A 61 -7.27 -5.55 4.17
CA ILE A 61 -7.88 -4.86 5.31
C ILE A 61 -6.82 -4.53 6.37
N ALA A 62 -5.90 -5.44 6.64
CA ALA A 62 -4.79 -5.20 7.56
C ALA A 62 -3.87 -4.07 7.06
N LEU A 63 -3.54 -4.04 5.77
CA LEU A 63 -2.73 -2.99 5.16
C LEU A 63 -3.45 -1.64 5.16
N ILE A 64 -4.75 -1.59 4.86
CA ILE A 64 -5.58 -0.39 4.92
C ILE A 64 -5.53 0.22 6.33
N THR A 65 -5.77 -0.60 7.33
CA THR A 65 -5.74 -0.17 8.74
C THR A 65 -4.36 0.39 9.12
N TYR A 66 -3.30 -0.31 8.69
CA TYR A 66 -1.93 0.13 8.97
C TYR A 66 -1.54 1.39 8.20
N SER A 67 -2.02 1.56 6.96
CA SER A 67 -1.83 2.78 6.16
C SER A 67 -2.42 4.00 6.85
N ILE A 68 -3.69 3.91 7.27
CA ILE A 68 -4.38 4.98 7.99
C ILE A 68 -3.64 5.32 9.28
N TYR A 69 -3.24 4.32 10.05
CA TYR A 69 -2.47 4.52 11.28
C TYR A 69 -1.14 5.24 11.02
N ALA A 70 -0.36 4.79 10.03
CA ALA A 70 0.89 5.42 9.65
C ALA A 70 0.70 6.86 9.17
N GLY A 71 -0.35 7.13 8.39
CA GLY A 71 -0.71 8.45 7.93
C GLY A 71 -1.07 9.39 9.08
N ILE A 72 -1.90 8.94 10.04
CA ILE A 72 -2.25 9.73 11.23
C ILE A 72 -1.02 10.04 12.09
N CYS A 73 -0.12 9.06 12.26
CA CYS A 73 1.14 9.29 12.98
C CYS A 73 1.99 10.38 12.33
N LEU A 74 2.08 10.39 10.98
CA LEU A 74 2.78 11.43 10.24
C LEU A 74 2.10 12.80 10.38
N TRP A 75 0.76 12.87 10.27
CA TRP A 75 0.01 14.11 10.44
C TRP A 75 0.23 14.76 11.81
N ARG A 76 0.23 13.95 12.87
CA ARG A 76 0.38 14.40 14.25
C ARG A 76 1.83 14.55 14.69
N ILE A 77 2.78 14.31 13.79
CA ILE A 77 4.22 14.39 14.07
C ILE A 77 4.60 13.58 15.34
N TYR A 78 4.04 12.37 15.47
CA TYR A 78 4.37 11.53 16.61
C TYR A 78 5.83 11.06 16.57
N LYS A 79 6.43 10.87 17.76
CA LYS A 79 7.72 10.21 17.90
C LYS A 79 7.70 8.84 17.22
N GLY A 80 8.68 8.60 16.34
CA GLY A 80 8.76 7.34 15.56
C GLY A 80 7.78 7.23 14.37
N ALA A 81 7.04 8.30 14.00
CA ALA A 81 6.10 8.28 12.88
C ALA A 81 6.76 7.88 11.56
N VAL A 82 7.96 8.38 11.30
CA VAL A 82 8.75 8.03 10.11
C VAL A 82 9.09 6.54 10.08
N GLY A 83 9.48 5.97 11.23
CA GLY A 83 9.73 4.53 11.38
C GLY A 83 8.48 3.69 11.09
N THR A 84 7.31 4.12 11.58
CA THR A 84 6.02 3.46 11.33
C THR A 84 5.67 3.49 9.84
N ALA A 85 5.82 4.64 9.18
CA ALA A 85 5.56 4.76 7.75
C ALA A 85 6.54 3.93 6.90
N LYS A 86 7.82 3.89 7.26
CA LYS A 86 8.80 3.00 6.60
C LYS A 86 8.42 1.53 6.71
N LYS A 87 8.00 1.07 7.90
CA LYS A 87 7.52 -0.30 8.11
C LYS A 87 6.30 -0.60 7.24
N TYR A 88 5.35 0.33 7.13
CA TYR A 88 4.21 0.18 6.22
C TYR A 88 4.65 -0.07 4.78
N PHE A 89 5.60 0.72 4.25
CA PHE A 89 6.08 0.53 2.87
C PHE A 89 6.84 -0.78 2.67
N ILE A 90 7.56 -1.27 3.68
CA ILE A 90 8.17 -2.60 3.65
C ILE A 90 7.07 -3.68 3.57
N PHE A 91 6.03 -3.60 4.40
CA PHE A 91 4.92 -4.55 4.36
C PHE A 91 4.15 -4.48 3.03
N LEU A 92 3.93 -3.29 2.49
CA LEU A 92 3.29 -3.11 1.18
C LEU A 92 4.12 -3.75 0.06
N PHE A 93 5.43 -3.58 0.10
CA PHE A 93 6.37 -4.20 -0.85
C PHE A 93 6.29 -5.74 -0.78
N LEU A 94 6.40 -6.31 0.42
CA LEU A 94 6.32 -7.75 0.65
C LEU A 94 4.95 -8.31 0.22
N TYR A 95 3.87 -7.63 0.58
CA TYR A 95 2.52 -7.99 0.17
C TYR A 95 2.38 -8.00 -1.36
N SER A 96 2.87 -6.95 -2.04
CA SER A 96 2.81 -6.87 -3.51
C SER A 96 3.56 -8.02 -4.17
N LEU A 97 4.73 -8.37 -3.64
CA LEU A 97 5.51 -9.50 -4.13
C LEU A 97 4.76 -10.83 -3.94
N ILE A 98 4.24 -11.09 -2.74
CA ILE A 98 3.49 -12.31 -2.44
C ILE A 98 2.20 -12.38 -3.24
N SER A 99 1.44 -11.30 -3.30
CA SER A 99 0.17 -11.21 -4.03
C SER A 99 0.35 -11.43 -5.55
N GLY A 100 1.47 -10.99 -6.12
CA GLY A 100 1.81 -11.25 -7.51
C GLY A 100 1.98 -12.73 -7.83
N PHE A 101 2.44 -13.54 -6.87
CA PHE A 101 2.62 -14.98 -7.04
C PHE A 101 1.38 -15.83 -6.68
N PHE A 102 0.44 -15.28 -5.92
CA PHE A 102 -0.75 -16.02 -5.47
C PHE A 102 -1.53 -16.70 -6.59
N PRO A 103 -1.88 -16.08 -7.74
CA PRO A 103 -2.62 -16.73 -8.80
C PRO A 103 -1.94 -17.98 -9.35
N TYR A 104 -0.62 -18.00 -9.36
CA TYR A 104 0.16 -19.17 -9.79
C TYR A 104 0.13 -20.29 -8.75
N LEU A 105 0.25 -19.96 -7.47
CA LEU A 105 0.19 -20.95 -6.37
C LEU A 105 -1.17 -21.63 -6.27
N PHE A 106 -2.25 -20.90 -6.55
CA PHE A 106 -3.63 -21.44 -6.51
C PHE A 106 -4.09 -22.03 -7.83
N GLY A 107 -3.25 -22.04 -8.89
CA GLY A 107 -3.58 -22.60 -10.21
C GLY A 107 -4.69 -21.86 -10.96
N VAL A 108 -4.90 -20.58 -10.64
CA VAL A 108 -5.96 -19.74 -11.24
C VAL A 108 -5.42 -18.58 -12.11
N SER A 109 -4.14 -18.68 -12.49
CA SER A 109 -3.46 -17.64 -13.27
C SER A 109 -4.14 -17.33 -14.60
N GLU A 110 -4.62 -18.35 -15.33
CA GLU A 110 -5.32 -18.13 -16.61
C GLU A 110 -6.66 -17.42 -16.45
N ILE A 111 -7.39 -17.71 -15.37
CA ILE A 111 -8.68 -17.07 -15.08
C ILE A 111 -8.45 -15.61 -14.67
N SER A 112 -7.42 -15.37 -13.86
CA SER A 112 -7.04 -14.03 -13.44
C SER A 112 -6.70 -13.16 -14.65
N HIS A 113 -5.86 -13.63 -15.56
CA HIS A 113 -5.48 -12.88 -16.76
C HIS A 113 -6.61 -12.70 -17.77
N LYS A 114 -7.30 -13.79 -18.14
CA LYS A 114 -8.25 -13.74 -19.26
C LYS A 114 -9.61 -13.16 -18.90
N ARG A 115 -10.05 -13.34 -17.65
CA ARG A 115 -11.43 -13.02 -17.26
C ARG A 115 -11.55 -11.87 -16.26
N LEU A 116 -10.57 -11.67 -15.41
CA LEU A 116 -10.55 -10.54 -14.47
C LEU A 116 -9.80 -9.32 -15.04
N GLY A 117 -9.15 -9.47 -16.21
CA GLY A 117 -8.38 -8.38 -16.84
C GLY A 117 -7.22 -7.89 -15.97
N ASP A 118 -6.81 -8.69 -15.01
CA ASP A 118 -5.82 -8.30 -14.01
C ASP A 118 -4.41 -8.54 -14.56
N ASN A 119 -3.75 -7.46 -14.97
CA ASN A 119 -2.33 -7.45 -15.30
C ASN A 119 -1.49 -7.54 -14.02
N ASN A 120 -1.62 -8.67 -13.32
CA ASN A 120 -1.11 -8.89 -11.97
C ASN A 120 0.40 -8.55 -11.85
N ILE A 121 1.20 -8.89 -12.87
CA ILE A 121 2.63 -8.60 -12.89
C ILE A 121 2.89 -7.08 -12.98
N LEU A 122 2.19 -6.38 -13.86
CA LEU A 122 2.34 -4.94 -14.02
C LEU A 122 1.92 -4.20 -12.75
N ASN A 123 0.77 -4.55 -12.19
CA ASN A 123 0.28 -3.98 -10.94
C ASN A 123 1.25 -4.24 -9.76
N THR A 124 1.82 -5.44 -9.70
CA THR A 124 2.85 -5.80 -8.72
C THR A 124 4.07 -4.89 -8.84
N ILE A 125 4.60 -4.71 -10.05
CA ILE A 125 5.78 -3.87 -10.30
C ILE A 125 5.49 -2.41 -9.93
N LEU A 126 4.32 -1.88 -10.30
CA LEU A 126 3.92 -0.51 -9.97
C LEU A 126 3.80 -0.29 -8.46
N ASN A 127 3.17 -1.21 -7.74
CA ASN A 127 3.04 -1.13 -6.29
C ASN A 127 4.39 -1.26 -5.56
N MET A 128 5.28 -2.14 -6.04
CA MET A 128 6.64 -2.24 -5.52
C MET A 128 7.42 -0.93 -5.76
N GLY A 129 7.34 -0.37 -6.98
CA GLY A 129 7.96 0.92 -7.32
C GLY A 129 7.44 2.05 -6.43
N TYR A 130 6.14 2.12 -6.23
CA TYR A 130 5.50 3.08 -5.32
C TYR A 130 6.05 2.96 -3.89
N ALA A 131 6.11 1.75 -3.35
CA ALA A 131 6.63 1.51 -2.01
C ALA A 131 8.11 1.92 -1.87
N VAL A 132 8.95 1.61 -2.86
CA VAL A 132 10.37 1.97 -2.87
C VAL A 132 10.55 3.49 -2.94
N ILE A 133 9.82 4.18 -3.82
CA ILE A 133 9.92 5.64 -3.98
C ILE A 133 9.63 6.35 -2.65
N TRP A 134 8.54 5.99 -1.97
CA TRP A 134 8.17 6.61 -0.72
C TRP A 134 9.09 6.23 0.45
N TYR A 135 9.57 5.00 0.47
CA TYR A 135 10.57 4.57 1.45
C TYR A 135 11.88 5.37 1.33
N VAL A 136 12.38 5.54 0.10
CA VAL A 136 13.57 6.35 -0.19
C VAL A 136 13.33 7.80 0.17
N TYR A 137 12.17 8.37 -0.21
CA TYR A 137 11.80 9.73 0.16
C TYR A 137 11.85 9.96 1.67
N LEU A 138 11.25 9.07 2.46
CA LEU A 138 11.27 9.15 3.92
C LEU A 138 12.68 9.01 4.52
N SER A 139 13.60 8.39 3.79
CA SER A 139 14.99 8.16 4.26
C SER A 139 15.91 9.33 3.93
N VAL A 140 15.73 9.97 2.77
CA VAL A 140 16.67 10.96 2.22
C VAL A 140 16.20 12.41 2.40
N SER A 141 14.89 12.63 2.51
CA SER A 141 14.32 13.97 2.51
C SER A 141 14.76 14.82 3.70
N LYS A 142 15.43 15.94 3.40
CA LYS A 142 15.81 16.96 4.40
C LYS A 142 14.58 17.50 5.17
N ARG A 143 13.44 17.62 4.49
CA ARG A 143 12.18 18.08 5.12
C ARG A 143 11.68 17.09 6.16
N VAL A 144 11.70 15.80 5.86
CA VAL A 144 11.32 14.74 6.81
C VAL A 144 12.21 14.81 8.03
N LYS A 145 13.54 14.86 7.84
CA LYS A 145 14.50 14.99 8.94
C LYS A 145 14.21 16.23 9.80
N ASN A 146 14.14 17.41 9.19
CA ASN A 146 13.92 18.65 9.93
C ASN A 146 12.56 18.73 10.63
N THR A 147 11.53 18.01 10.14
CA THR A 147 10.19 18.01 10.73
C THR A 147 10.08 17.03 11.91
N TYR A 148 10.75 15.87 11.84
CA TYR A 148 10.59 14.81 12.84
C TYR A 148 11.80 14.63 13.76
N GLU A 149 13.03 15.03 13.38
CA GLU A 149 14.24 14.95 14.24
C GLU A 149 14.17 15.82 15.50
N VAL A 150 13.31 16.84 15.51
CA VAL A 150 13.10 17.66 16.72
C VAL A 150 12.42 16.86 17.84
N TRP A 151 11.84 15.70 17.52
CA TRP A 151 11.03 14.87 18.41
C TRP A 151 11.62 13.45 18.64
N GLU A 152 12.75 13.13 18.01
CA GLU A 152 13.56 11.94 18.32
C GLU A 152 14.60 12.26 19.41
#